data_936de9ab656e622b054e1aa1dd5033ed
#
_entry.id   936de9ab656e622b054e1aa1dd5033ed
#
_cell.length_a   1.000
_cell.length_b   1.000
_cell.length_c   1.000
_cell.angle_alpha   90.00
_cell.angle_beta   90.00
_cell.angle_gamma   90.00
#
_symmetry.space_group_name_H-M   'P 1'
#
loop_
_entity.id
_entity.type
_entity.pdbx_description
1 polymer ?
#
loop_
_entity_poly.entity_id
_entity_poly.type
_entity_poly.pdbx_seq_one_letter_code
_entity_poly.pdbx_strand_id
1 'polypeptide(L)'
;MPAQYLLDTNILSDLLKNPQGKVAGKISSLPAGQRDSIATSIVVAAELRYGAAKSGSSILAARVDQLLAAIEILPLEAEADRHYGQIRAELEKAGTPIGGNDLLIAAQALTINAVLVTDNVREFKRVKGLMVENWLRP
;
A
#
# COMPACT_ATOMS: atom_id res chain seq x y z
N MET A 1 -12.16 -11.11 13.49
CA MET A 1 -11.56 -9.80 13.19
C MET A 1 -11.59 -9.57 11.69
N PRO A 2 -12.13 -8.44 11.22
CA PRO A 2 -12.04 -8.13 9.80
C PRO A 2 -10.58 -7.99 9.39
N ALA A 3 -10.26 -8.38 8.15
CA ALA A 3 -8.92 -8.24 7.61
C ALA A 3 -8.57 -6.76 7.52
N GLN A 4 -7.33 -6.42 7.82
CA GLN A 4 -6.82 -5.08 7.60
C GLN A 4 -6.41 -4.95 6.13
N TYR A 5 -6.67 -3.78 5.54
CA TYR A 5 -6.28 -3.46 4.17
C TYR A 5 -5.15 -2.44 4.20
N LEU A 6 -4.05 -2.78 3.55
CA LEU A 6 -2.89 -1.89 3.42
C LEU A 6 -2.85 -1.39 1.98
N LEU A 7 -3.12 -0.11 1.77
CA LEU A 7 -3.23 0.47 0.42
C LEU A 7 -1.85 0.92 -0.08
N ASP A 8 -1.50 0.46 -1.28
CA ASP A 8 -0.25 0.80 -1.95
C ASP A 8 -0.32 2.18 -2.60
N THR A 9 0.83 2.71 -3.01
CA THR A 9 0.98 4.04 -3.61
C THR A 9 0.07 4.25 -4.82
N ASN A 10 0.02 3.28 -5.75
CA ASN A 10 -0.80 3.41 -6.96
C ASN A 10 -2.29 3.52 -6.65
N ILE A 11 -2.75 2.89 -5.57
CA ILE A 11 -4.14 2.95 -5.13
C ILE A 11 -4.46 4.34 -4.55
N LEU A 12 -3.58 4.87 -3.69
CA LEU A 12 -3.77 6.22 -3.13
C LEU A 12 -3.61 7.30 -4.21
N SER A 13 -2.71 7.10 -5.16
CA SER A 13 -2.57 8.02 -6.31
C SER A 13 -3.86 8.08 -7.13
N ASP A 14 -4.54 6.96 -7.31
CA ASP A 14 -5.83 6.95 -7.98
C ASP A 14 -6.87 7.77 -7.22
N LEU A 15 -6.93 7.63 -5.89
CA LEU A 15 -7.83 8.43 -5.06
C LEU A 15 -7.60 9.94 -5.23
N LEU A 16 -6.33 10.34 -5.36
CA LEU A 16 -5.99 11.75 -5.59
C LEU A 16 -6.46 12.25 -6.95
N LYS A 17 -6.31 11.43 -7.99
CA LYS A 17 -6.66 11.79 -9.37
C LYS A 17 -8.14 11.60 -9.67
N ASN A 18 -8.76 10.59 -9.08
CA ASN A 18 -10.12 10.18 -9.36
C ASN A 18 -10.91 10.01 -8.06
N PRO A 19 -11.27 11.13 -7.38
CA PRO A 19 -11.93 11.04 -6.06
C PRO A 19 -13.29 10.32 -6.10
N GLN A 20 -13.87 10.14 -7.29
CA GLN A 20 -15.12 9.41 -7.49
C GLN A 20 -14.92 8.19 -8.39
N GLY A 21 -13.68 7.70 -8.49
CA GLY A 21 -13.33 6.57 -9.33
C GLY A 21 -13.58 5.21 -8.68
N LYS A 22 -12.95 4.18 -9.25
CA LYS A 22 -13.16 2.79 -8.82
C LYS A 22 -12.70 2.52 -7.40
N VAL A 23 -11.55 3.07 -7.00
CA VAL A 23 -11.04 2.86 -5.63
C VAL A 23 -11.98 3.51 -4.62
N ALA A 24 -12.38 4.77 -4.86
CA ALA A 24 -13.33 5.46 -4.00
C ALA A 24 -14.66 4.70 -3.91
N GLY A 25 -15.15 4.19 -5.02
CA GLY A 25 -16.36 3.38 -5.07
C GLY A 25 -16.24 2.09 -4.27
N LYS A 26 -15.09 1.42 -4.35
CA LYS A 26 -14.82 0.21 -3.58
C LYS A 26 -14.83 0.50 -2.08
N ILE A 27 -14.17 1.58 -1.66
CA ILE A 27 -14.15 1.99 -0.26
C ILE A 27 -15.57 2.26 0.24
N SER A 28 -16.37 3.00 -0.53
CA SER A 28 -17.75 3.31 -0.19
C SER A 28 -18.64 2.07 -0.10
N SER A 29 -18.33 1.03 -0.88
CA SER A 29 -19.11 -0.21 -0.91
C SER A 29 -18.76 -1.18 0.22
N LEU A 30 -17.65 -0.95 0.94
CA LEU A 30 -17.26 -1.82 2.04
C LEU A 30 -18.27 -1.72 3.18
N PRO A 31 -18.56 -2.83 3.87
CA PRO A 31 -19.35 -2.77 5.10
C PRO A 31 -18.74 -1.81 6.10
N ALA A 32 -19.57 -1.14 6.90
CA ALA A 32 -19.12 -0.09 7.81
C ALA A 32 -17.97 -0.54 8.74
N GLY A 33 -18.01 -1.77 9.22
CA GLY A 33 -16.93 -2.29 10.07
C GLY A 33 -15.60 -2.51 9.36
N GLN A 34 -15.61 -2.63 8.03
CA GLN A 34 -14.39 -2.84 7.26
C GLN A 34 -13.71 -1.54 6.83
N ARG A 35 -14.45 -0.42 6.81
CA ARG A 35 -13.86 0.89 6.48
C ARG A 35 -12.81 1.31 7.49
N ASP A 36 -13.00 0.96 8.75
CA ASP A 36 -12.05 1.27 9.82
C ASP A 36 -10.77 0.44 9.73
N SER A 37 -10.77 -0.59 8.88
CA SER A 37 -9.61 -1.47 8.67
C SER A 37 -8.72 -1.02 7.52
N ILE A 38 -8.98 0.14 6.92
CA ILE A 38 -8.19 0.67 5.82
C ILE A 38 -7.04 1.50 6.39
N ALA A 39 -5.83 1.19 5.95
CA ALA A 39 -4.62 1.88 6.37
C ALA A 39 -3.63 1.94 5.20
N THR A 40 -2.56 2.67 5.38
CA THR A 40 -1.43 2.64 4.46
C THR A 40 -0.12 2.56 5.23
N SER A 41 0.97 2.34 4.51
CA SER A 41 2.31 2.23 5.07
C SER A 41 2.96 3.61 5.18
N ILE A 42 3.82 3.78 6.19
CA ILE A 42 4.72 4.94 6.26
C ILE A 42 5.61 5.01 5.01
N VAL A 43 5.94 3.88 4.40
CA VAL A 43 6.71 3.82 3.14
C VAL A 43 5.90 4.43 1.99
N VAL A 44 4.62 4.10 1.91
CA VAL A 44 3.71 4.67 0.90
C VAL A 44 3.55 6.18 1.11
N ALA A 45 3.37 6.60 2.37
CA ALA A 45 3.29 8.02 2.69
C ALA A 45 4.54 8.76 2.22
N ALA A 46 5.72 8.17 2.45
CA ALA A 46 6.99 8.75 1.99
C ALA A 46 7.04 8.87 0.46
N GLU A 47 6.58 7.85 -0.26
CA GLU A 47 6.55 7.88 -1.73
C GLU A 47 5.63 8.98 -2.27
N LEU A 48 4.45 9.14 -1.66
CA LEU A 48 3.50 10.18 -2.05
C LEU A 48 4.06 11.58 -1.78
N ARG A 49 4.68 11.77 -0.62
CA ARG A 49 5.30 13.06 -0.27
C ARG A 49 6.48 13.39 -1.16
N TYR A 50 7.28 12.38 -1.52
CA TYR A 50 8.37 12.56 -2.48
C TYR A 50 7.82 12.99 -3.84
N GLY A 51 6.79 12.33 -4.34
CA GLY A 51 6.17 12.70 -5.61
C GLY A 51 5.63 14.12 -5.62
N ALA A 52 4.99 14.55 -4.54
CA ALA A 52 4.50 15.92 -4.40
C ALA A 52 5.65 16.93 -4.36
N ALA A 53 6.69 16.66 -3.60
CA ALA A 53 7.87 17.54 -3.49
C ALA A 53 8.58 17.65 -4.85
N LYS A 54 8.75 16.55 -5.54
CA LYS A 54 9.40 16.52 -6.86
C LYS A 54 8.62 17.33 -7.90
N SER A 55 7.29 17.29 -7.83
CA SER A 55 6.43 18.03 -8.79
C SER A 55 6.52 19.54 -8.59
N GLY A 56 6.88 20.01 -7.41
CA GLY A 56 6.88 21.43 -7.06
C GLY A 56 5.48 22.03 -6.95
N SER A 57 4.41 21.21 -7.02
CA SER A 57 3.03 21.69 -6.96
C SER A 57 2.56 21.82 -5.51
N SER A 58 2.27 23.05 -5.08
CA SER A 58 1.71 23.29 -3.75
C SER A 58 0.30 22.72 -3.62
N ILE A 59 -0.44 22.67 -4.72
CA ILE A 59 -1.79 22.09 -4.75
C ILE A 59 -1.71 20.59 -4.51
N LEU A 60 -0.81 19.90 -5.21
CA LEU A 60 -0.62 18.46 -5.02
C LEU A 60 -0.15 18.14 -3.59
N ALA A 61 0.79 18.92 -3.07
CA ALA A 61 1.28 18.74 -1.69
C ALA A 61 0.13 18.86 -0.68
N ALA A 62 -0.75 19.86 -0.85
CA ALA A 62 -1.90 20.03 0.04
C ALA A 62 -2.89 18.86 -0.07
N ARG A 63 -3.11 18.35 -1.27
CA ARG A 63 -4.01 17.18 -1.47
C ARG A 63 -3.44 15.92 -0.86
N VAL A 64 -2.14 15.71 -0.96
CA VAL A 64 -1.46 14.58 -0.30
C VAL A 64 -1.61 14.70 1.21
N ASP A 65 -1.40 15.90 1.77
CA ASP A 65 -1.58 16.14 3.21
C ASP A 65 -3.00 15.80 3.66
N GLN A 66 -4.01 16.23 2.91
CA GLN A 66 -5.42 15.95 3.21
C GLN A 66 -5.71 14.45 3.17
N LEU A 67 -5.22 13.75 2.16
CA LEU A 67 -5.43 12.31 2.04
C LEU A 67 -4.77 11.56 3.19
N LEU A 68 -3.53 11.89 3.51
CA LEU A 68 -2.80 11.21 4.57
C LEU A 68 -3.33 11.56 5.97
N ALA A 69 -4.00 12.70 6.13
CA ALA A 69 -4.69 13.03 7.38
C ALA A 69 -5.98 12.22 7.56
N ALA A 70 -6.56 11.72 6.48
CA ALA A 70 -7.82 10.99 6.50
C ALA A 70 -7.66 9.46 6.59
N ILE A 71 -6.44 8.95 6.50
CA ILE A 71 -6.16 7.51 6.52
C ILE A 71 -5.13 7.20 7.61
N GLU A 72 -5.27 6.03 8.24
CA GLU A 72 -4.29 5.58 9.21
C GLU A 72 -2.97 5.24 8.52
N ILE A 73 -1.87 5.79 9.02
CA ILE A 73 -0.52 5.50 8.52
C ILE A 73 0.18 4.61 9.54
N LEU A 74 0.56 3.41 9.12
CA LEU A 74 1.18 2.42 9.99
C LEU A 74 2.71 2.50 9.89
N PRO A 75 3.39 2.56 11.04
CA PRO A 75 4.86 2.53 11.03
C PRO A 75 5.38 1.14 10.72
N LEU A 76 6.63 1.05 10.27
CA LEU A 76 7.33 -0.22 10.19
C LEU A 76 7.73 -0.64 11.60
N GLU A 77 7.34 -1.84 11.99
CA GLU A 77 7.62 -2.36 13.32
C GLU A 77 8.47 -3.61 13.26
N ALA A 78 8.92 -4.06 14.41
CA ALA A 78 9.66 -5.30 14.55
C ALA A 78 8.90 -6.47 13.94
N GLU A 79 9.60 -7.44 13.45
CA GLU A 79 9.21 -8.59 12.64
C GLU A 79 9.19 -8.26 11.14
N ALA A 80 8.99 -6.99 10.73
CA ALA A 80 9.08 -6.62 9.33
C ALA A 80 10.49 -6.87 8.77
N ASP A 81 11.52 -6.69 9.59
CA ASP A 81 12.92 -6.97 9.21
C ASP A 81 13.13 -8.44 8.86
N ARG A 82 12.52 -9.35 9.63
CA ARG A 82 12.60 -10.79 9.37
C ARG A 82 11.93 -11.17 8.06
N HIS A 83 10.72 -10.66 7.84
CA HIS A 83 10.00 -10.90 6.58
C HIS A 83 10.75 -10.32 5.39
N TYR A 84 11.28 -9.11 5.53
CA TYR A 84 12.05 -8.45 4.49
C TYR A 84 13.25 -9.32 4.06
N GLY A 85 14.06 -9.75 5.01
CA GLY A 85 15.24 -10.55 4.72
C GLY A 85 14.91 -11.84 4.00
N GLN A 86 13.87 -12.54 4.47
CA GLN A 86 13.46 -13.80 3.88
C GLN A 86 12.87 -13.63 2.49
N ILE A 87 11.96 -12.67 2.30
CA ILE A 87 11.33 -12.40 0.99
C ILE A 87 12.41 -12.04 -0.03
N ARG A 88 13.28 -11.13 0.32
CA ARG A 88 14.33 -10.66 -0.59
C ARG A 88 15.24 -11.80 -1.02
N ALA A 89 15.69 -12.62 -0.07
CA ALA A 89 16.56 -13.76 -0.38
C ALA A 89 15.87 -14.76 -1.31
N GLU A 90 14.60 -15.07 -1.04
CA GLU A 90 13.83 -16.01 -1.87
C GLU A 90 13.63 -15.48 -3.29
N LEU A 91 13.27 -14.20 -3.44
CA LEU A 91 13.01 -13.61 -4.75
C LEU A 91 14.28 -13.47 -5.57
N GLU A 92 15.39 -13.09 -4.95
CA GLU A 92 16.68 -13.01 -5.64
C GLU A 92 17.15 -14.40 -6.09
N LYS A 93 16.98 -15.40 -5.24
CA LYS A 93 17.33 -16.78 -5.56
C LYS A 93 16.49 -17.30 -6.73
N ALA A 94 15.22 -16.92 -6.79
CA ALA A 94 14.33 -17.31 -7.89
C ALA A 94 14.55 -16.49 -9.17
N GLY A 95 15.38 -15.46 -9.13
CA GLY A 95 15.63 -14.59 -10.28
C GLY A 95 14.49 -13.60 -10.57
N THR A 96 13.62 -13.36 -9.57
CA THR A 96 12.44 -12.49 -9.71
C THR A 96 12.41 -11.41 -8.63
N PRO A 97 13.45 -10.55 -8.53
CA PRO A 97 13.48 -9.50 -7.50
C PRO A 97 12.39 -8.46 -7.73
N ILE A 98 12.02 -7.79 -6.64
CA ILE A 98 11.12 -6.63 -6.68
C ILE A 98 11.82 -5.42 -6.05
N GLY A 99 11.27 -4.22 -6.25
CA GLY A 99 11.88 -3.00 -5.73
C GLY A 99 11.99 -2.96 -4.21
N GLY A 100 12.94 -2.17 -3.70
CA GLY A 100 13.22 -2.09 -2.26
C GLY A 100 12.04 -1.60 -1.43
N ASN A 101 11.33 -0.57 -1.91
CA ASN A 101 10.14 -0.09 -1.22
C ASN A 101 9.02 -1.13 -1.25
N ASP A 102 8.84 -1.83 -2.35
CA ASP A 102 7.85 -2.89 -2.46
C ASP A 102 8.17 -4.05 -1.51
N LEU A 103 9.45 -4.37 -1.32
CA LEU A 103 9.87 -5.36 -0.32
C LEU A 103 9.45 -4.93 1.09
N LEU A 104 9.65 -3.67 1.44
CA LEU A 104 9.26 -3.15 2.75
C LEU A 104 7.75 -3.19 2.95
N ILE A 105 6.99 -2.80 1.93
CA ILE A 105 5.53 -2.82 1.97
C ILE A 105 5.01 -4.26 2.12
N ALA A 106 5.56 -5.19 1.35
CA ALA A 106 5.19 -6.62 1.44
C ALA A 106 5.53 -7.19 2.81
N ALA A 107 6.72 -6.89 3.34
CA ALA A 107 7.14 -7.33 4.66
C ALA A 107 6.20 -6.80 5.76
N GLN A 108 5.81 -5.53 5.65
CA GLN A 108 4.87 -4.94 6.60
C GLN A 108 3.50 -5.62 6.53
N ALA A 109 2.99 -5.86 5.33
CA ALA A 109 1.69 -6.53 5.15
C ALA A 109 1.70 -7.93 5.78
N LEU A 110 2.77 -8.70 5.60
CA LEU A 110 2.91 -10.00 6.24
C LEU A 110 2.97 -9.89 7.76
N THR A 111 3.69 -8.91 8.27
CA THR A 111 3.85 -8.71 9.73
C THR A 111 2.51 -8.45 10.42
N ILE A 112 1.66 -7.64 9.81
CA ILE A 112 0.36 -7.28 10.39
C ILE A 112 -0.78 -8.15 9.87
N ASN A 113 -0.47 -9.15 9.05
CA ASN A 113 -1.43 -10.05 8.45
C ASN A 113 -2.53 -9.30 7.66
N ALA A 114 -2.11 -8.30 6.89
CA ALA A 114 -3.00 -7.46 6.10
C ALA A 114 -3.13 -7.95 4.67
N VAL A 115 -4.23 -7.57 4.03
CA VAL A 115 -4.38 -7.68 2.57
C VAL A 115 -3.72 -6.46 1.94
N LEU A 116 -2.75 -6.67 1.07
CA LEU A 116 -2.14 -5.59 0.31
C LEU A 116 -3.02 -5.26 -0.88
N VAL A 117 -3.46 -4.00 -0.96
CA VAL A 117 -4.28 -3.52 -2.07
C VAL A 117 -3.38 -2.75 -3.02
N THR A 118 -3.21 -3.26 -4.23
CA THR A 118 -2.26 -2.72 -5.21
C THR A 118 -2.71 -3.01 -6.64
N ASP A 119 -2.35 -2.13 -7.57
CA ASP A 119 -2.47 -2.41 -9.00
C ASP A 119 -1.32 -3.28 -9.52
N ASN A 120 -0.23 -3.35 -8.78
CA ASN A 120 0.97 -4.10 -9.14
C ASN A 120 0.90 -5.57 -8.68
N VAL A 121 -0.20 -6.23 -9.00
CA VAL A 121 -0.50 -7.59 -8.56
C VAL A 121 0.57 -8.57 -9.04
N ARG A 122 1.06 -8.38 -10.28
CA ARG A 122 2.02 -9.29 -10.90
C ARG A 122 3.31 -9.43 -10.07
N GLU A 123 3.84 -8.32 -9.55
CA GLU A 123 5.04 -8.34 -8.71
C GLU A 123 4.76 -8.91 -7.33
N PHE A 124 3.71 -8.42 -6.68
CA PHE A 124 3.44 -8.81 -5.29
C PHE A 124 2.98 -10.28 -5.16
N LYS A 125 2.41 -10.86 -6.21
CA LYS A 125 2.08 -12.29 -6.22
C LYS A 125 3.31 -13.20 -6.12
N ARG A 126 4.49 -12.68 -6.41
CA ARG A 126 5.74 -13.42 -6.22
C ARG A 126 6.07 -13.65 -4.75
N VAL A 127 5.47 -12.87 -3.85
CA VAL A 127 5.73 -12.98 -2.41
C VAL A 127 4.84 -14.04 -1.81
N LYS A 128 5.47 -15.11 -1.32
CA LYS A 128 4.76 -16.24 -0.75
C LYS A 128 4.01 -15.86 0.53
N GLY A 129 2.75 -16.24 0.61
CA GLY A 129 1.91 -15.99 1.77
C GLY A 129 1.27 -14.60 1.82
N LEU A 130 1.58 -13.74 0.87
CA LEU A 130 1.00 -12.40 0.84
C LEU A 130 -0.39 -12.43 0.20
N MET A 131 -1.37 -11.86 0.89
CA MET A 131 -2.72 -11.67 0.35
C MET A 131 -2.75 -10.37 -0.44
N VAL A 132 -3.19 -10.43 -1.70
CA VAL A 132 -3.18 -9.29 -2.62
C VAL A 132 -4.55 -9.11 -3.25
N GLU A 133 -5.06 -7.87 -3.25
CA GLU A 133 -6.27 -7.48 -3.98
C GLU A 133 -5.99 -6.28 -4.86
N ASN A 134 -6.72 -6.16 -5.95
CA ASN A 134 -6.67 -4.99 -6.82
C ASN A 134 -8.04 -4.31 -6.85
N TRP A 135 -8.14 -3.10 -6.31
CA TRP A 135 -9.37 -2.31 -6.30
C TRP A 135 -9.49 -1.38 -7.50
N LEU A 136 -8.44 -1.28 -8.30
CA LEU A 136 -8.38 -0.45 -9.48
C LEU A 136 -8.77 -1.25 -10.74
N ARG A 137 -8.34 -2.50 -10.80
CA ARG A 137 -8.63 -3.45 -11.90
C ARG A 137 -9.01 -4.80 -11.31
N PRO A 138 -10.20 -4.89 -10.73
CA PRO A 138 -10.63 -6.12 -10.05
C PRO A 138 -10.81 -7.31 -11.00
#